data_32bfd3fcbc1a25b324a8821fffbb8fb2
#
_entry.id   32bfd3fcbc1a25b324a8821fffbb8fb2
#
_cell.length_a   1.000
_cell.length_b   1.000
_cell.length_c   1.000
_cell.angle_alpha   90.00
_cell.angle_beta   90.00
_cell.angle_gamma   90.00
#
_symmetry.space_group_name_H-M   'P 1'
#
loop_
_entity.id
_entity.type
_entity.pdbx_description
1 polymer ?
#
loop_
_entity_poly.entity_id
_entity_poly.type
_entity_poly.pdbx_seq_one_letter_code
_entity_poly.pdbx_strand_id
1 'polypeptide(L)'
;SPLSSEEITENYVKSFNPSISLRQYQIDALNEVARQFDNDSKRQFLLEMATGTGKTLLCAALILRFLKSNNAQRVLFIVDRIELAKQTMEEFGVILRDYGPVIYKNARKHPAELLGSSVVVATIQSLMVDKRFRKEFTPFHFDLVINDEAHRSIYGDSREAVQFFQGTKIGLTATPKAYLKNIDTGKLVKENPKALEARQLRDTYNFFGCEPGEPTSRYDIIDAVKDPDGPYLC
;
A
#
# COMPACT_ATOMS: atom_id res chain seq x y z
N SER A 1 -10.67 -15.28 11.07
CA SER A 1 -9.52 -15.53 12.00
C SER A 1 -8.80 -14.22 12.27
N PRO A 2 -8.08 -14.07 13.40
CA PRO A 2 -7.22 -12.91 13.60
C PRO A 2 -6.20 -12.78 12.47
N LEU A 3 -5.88 -11.56 12.05
CA LEU A 3 -4.86 -11.34 11.01
C LEU A 3 -3.48 -11.82 11.48
N SER A 4 -3.20 -11.70 12.78
CA SER A 4 -1.98 -12.18 13.43
C SER A 4 -1.84 -13.71 13.45
N SER A 5 -2.91 -14.49 13.24
CA SER A 5 -2.85 -15.96 13.19
C SER A 5 -2.10 -16.50 11.97
N GLU A 6 -1.96 -15.68 10.92
CA GLU A 6 -1.21 -16.04 9.72
C GLU A 6 0.14 -15.33 9.72
N GLU A 7 1.19 -16.04 10.11
CA GLU A 7 2.56 -15.51 10.06
C GLU A 7 3.14 -15.66 8.65
N ILE A 8 3.51 -14.53 8.06
CA ILE A 8 4.29 -14.51 6.82
C ILE A 8 5.76 -14.32 7.19
N THR A 9 6.46 -15.44 7.32
CA THR A 9 7.88 -15.46 7.67
C THR A 9 8.78 -15.34 6.45
N GLU A 10 10.05 -15.05 6.68
CA GLU A 10 11.08 -15.07 5.65
C GLU A 10 11.13 -16.43 4.92
N ASN A 11 11.13 -17.53 5.67
CA ASN A 11 11.17 -18.87 5.11
C ASN A 11 9.93 -19.19 4.28
N TYR A 12 8.76 -18.68 4.67
CA TYR A 12 7.55 -18.86 3.91
C TYR A 12 7.64 -18.17 2.55
N VAL A 13 8.16 -16.93 2.51
CA VAL A 13 8.35 -16.19 1.26
C VAL A 13 9.43 -16.86 0.39
N LYS A 14 10.53 -17.32 0.97
CA LYS A 14 11.58 -18.08 0.28
C LYS A 14 11.07 -19.39 -0.34
N SER A 15 10.00 -19.98 0.18
CA SER A 15 9.40 -21.18 -0.41
C SER A 15 8.80 -20.95 -1.81
N PHE A 16 8.42 -19.73 -2.12
CA PHE A 16 7.96 -19.36 -3.48
C PHE A 16 9.12 -19.13 -4.44
N ASN A 17 10.17 -18.49 -3.95
CA ASN A 17 11.40 -18.24 -4.71
C ASN A 17 12.56 -18.02 -3.71
N PRO A 18 13.60 -18.85 -3.72
CA PRO A 18 14.74 -18.72 -2.81
C PRO A 18 15.52 -17.40 -2.92
N SER A 19 15.39 -16.71 -4.04
CA SER A 19 16.02 -15.40 -4.25
C SER A 19 15.26 -14.23 -3.62
N ILE A 20 14.06 -14.48 -3.09
CA ILE A 20 13.22 -13.46 -2.44
C ILE A 20 13.29 -13.65 -0.93
N SER A 21 13.63 -12.59 -0.20
CA SER A 21 13.71 -12.62 1.25
C SER A 21 13.04 -11.39 1.86
N LEU A 22 12.20 -11.61 2.85
CA LEU A 22 11.72 -10.54 3.72
C LEU A 22 12.80 -10.14 4.71
N ARG A 23 13.03 -8.86 4.83
CA ARG A 23 13.93 -8.28 5.83
C ARG A 23 13.19 -8.02 7.15
N GLN A 24 13.92 -7.89 8.25
CA GLN A 24 13.32 -7.74 9.58
C GLN A 24 12.35 -6.57 9.66
N TYR A 25 12.69 -5.40 9.13
CA TYR A 25 11.79 -4.24 9.13
C TYR A 25 10.48 -4.45 8.36
N GLN A 26 10.49 -5.31 7.35
CA GLN A 26 9.26 -5.68 6.62
C GLN A 26 8.40 -6.62 7.47
N ILE A 27 9.02 -7.56 8.17
CA ILE A 27 8.34 -8.47 9.11
C ILE A 27 7.74 -7.65 10.27
N ASP A 28 8.47 -6.68 10.79
CA ASP A 28 7.99 -5.79 11.87
C ASP A 28 6.78 -4.96 11.40
N ALA A 29 6.82 -4.43 10.17
CA ALA A 29 5.69 -3.72 9.58
C ALA A 29 4.46 -4.61 9.39
N LEU A 30 4.65 -5.85 8.92
CA LEU A 30 3.58 -6.86 8.79
C LEU A 30 2.91 -7.14 10.14
N ASN A 31 3.73 -7.31 11.20
CA ASN A 31 3.24 -7.64 12.53
C ASN A 31 2.54 -6.44 13.18
N GLU A 32 3.03 -5.22 12.98
CA GLU A 32 2.39 -4.02 13.51
C GLU A 32 1.02 -3.76 12.87
N VAL A 33 0.90 -3.95 11.55
CA VAL A 33 -0.41 -3.88 10.87
C VAL A 33 -1.37 -4.93 11.45
N ALA A 34 -0.92 -6.18 11.63
CA ALA A 34 -1.75 -7.23 12.19
C ALA A 34 -2.18 -6.94 13.63
N ARG A 35 -1.25 -6.46 14.47
CA ARG A 35 -1.53 -6.08 15.85
C ARG A 35 -2.61 -4.99 15.94
N GLN A 36 -2.45 -3.90 15.17
CA GLN A 36 -3.42 -2.81 15.17
C GLN A 36 -4.77 -3.23 14.56
N PHE A 37 -4.75 -4.08 13.54
CA PHE A 37 -5.97 -4.61 12.94
C PHE A 37 -6.80 -5.44 13.92
N ASP A 38 -6.14 -6.35 14.64
CA ASP A 38 -6.80 -7.29 15.56
C ASP A 38 -7.18 -6.63 16.88
N ASN A 39 -6.25 -5.89 17.51
CA ASN A 39 -6.42 -5.39 18.87
C ASN A 39 -7.10 -4.02 18.90
N ASP A 40 -6.76 -3.13 17.96
CA ASP A 40 -7.26 -1.75 17.95
C ASP A 40 -8.46 -1.58 17.00
N SER A 41 -8.89 -2.65 16.33
CA SER A 41 -9.93 -2.64 15.29
C SER A 41 -9.67 -1.62 14.17
N LYS A 42 -8.40 -1.27 13.96
CA LYS A 42 -7.98 -0.28 12.97
C LYS A 42 -8.17 -0.83 11.56
N ARG A 43 -8.63 0.03 10.64
CA ARG A 43 -8.90 -0.33 9.23
C ARG A 43 -8.22 0.60 8.23
N GLN A 44 -7.39 1.49 8.73
CA GLN A 44 -6.59 2.43 7.92
C GLN A 44 -5.17 2.44 8.46
N PHE A 45 -4.19 2.27 7.58
CA PHE A 45 -2.77 2.13 7.93
C PHE A 45 -1.92 2.95 6.98
N LEU A 46 -0.85 3.56 7.48
CA LEU A 46 0.14 4.25 6.69
C LEU A 46 1.53 3.68 6.98
N LEU A 47 2.21 3.22 5.93
CA LEU A 47 3.57 2.71 6.00
C LEU A 47 4.52 3.69 5.31
N GLU A 48 5.44 4.27 6.06
CA GLU A 48 6.53 5.07 5.51
C GLU A 48 7.73 4.19 5.25
N MET A 49 8.11 4.09 3.97
CA MET A 49 9.26 3.30 3.55
C MET A 49 10.02 4.04 2.45
N ALA A 50 11.35 4.11 2.59
CA ALA A 50 12.20 4.71 1.57
C ALA A 50 12.08 3.98 0.22
N THR A 51 12.39 4.68 -0.87
CA THR A 51 12.46 4.08 -2.20
C THR A 51 13.53 3.00 -2.24
N GLY A 52 13.29 1.88 -2.92
CA GLY A 52 14.25 0.78 -3.02
C GLY A 52 14.30 -0.17 -1.82
N THR A 53 13.44 0.01 -0.82
CA THR A 53 13.39 -0.85 0.37
C THR A 53 12.44 -2.06 0.23
N GLY A 54 12.05 -2.44 -0.98
CA GLY A 54 11.19 -3.60 -1.21
C GLY A 54 9.73 -3.39 -0.81
N LYS A 55 9.17 -2.21 -1.05
CA LYS A 55 7.75 -1.89 -0.80
C LYS A 55 6.80 -2.89 -1.46
N THR A 56 7.06 -3.26 -2.71
CA THR A 56 6.22 -4.19 -3.47
C THR A 56 6.19 -5.58 -2.83
N LEU A 57 7.34 -6.06 -2.36
CA LEU A 57 7.44 -7.34 -1.67
C LEU A 57 6.66 -7.31 -0.33
N LEU A 58 6.78 -6.23 0.43
CA LEU A 58 5.98 -6.04 1.65
C LEU A 58 4.48 -6.02 1.33
N CYS A 59 4.07 -5.34 0.24
CA CYS A 59 2.66 -5.34 -0.18
C CYS A 59 2.17 -6.73 -0.55
N ALA A 60 2.97 -7.51 -1.30
CA ALA A 60 2.62 -8.88 -1.64
C ALA A 60 2.44 -9.75 -0.37
N ALA A 61 3.33 -9.61 0.61
CA ALA A 61 3.25 -10.29 1.88
C ALA A 61 2.03 -9.86 2.73
N LEU A 62 1.70 -8.57 2.75
CA LEU A 62 0.47 -8.04 3.40
C LEU A 62 -0.79 -8.62 2.75
N ILE A 63 -0.87 -8.55 1.43
CA ILE A 63 -2.00 -9.11 0.66
C ILE A 63 -2.17 -10.59 0.98
N LEU A 64 -1.06 -11.35 0.91
CA LEU A 64 -1.08 -12.78 1.21
C LEU A 64 -1.60 -13.07 2.61
N ARG A 65 -1.16 -12.29 3.61
CA ARG A 65 -1.62 -12.42 5.01
C ARG A 65 -3.12 -12.21 5.14
N PHE A 66 -3.65 -11.13 4.50
CA PHE A 66 -5.08 -10.84 4.52
C PHE A 66 -5.91 -11.94 3.83
N LEU A 67 -5.44 -12.44 2.69
CA LEU A 67 -6.13 -13.49 1.95
C LEU A 67 -6.12 -14.82 2.71
N LYS A 68 -4.97 -15.24 3.25
CA LYS A 68 -4.83 -16.49 4.01
C LYS A 68 -5.63 -16.51 5.30
N SER A 69 -5.65 -15.40 6.04
CA SER A 69 -6.44 -15.27 7.26
C SER A 69 -7.95 -15.11 7.00
N ASN A 70 -8.35 -15.04 5.72
CA ASN A 70 -9.73 -14.79 5.29
C ASN A 70 -10.29 -13.44 5.80
N ASN A 71 -9.42 -12.45 5.98
CA ASN A 71 -9.81 -11.06 6.28
C ASN A 71 -10.01 -10.22 5.01
N ALA A 72 -9.59 -10.74 3.85
CA ALA A 72 -9.94 -10.23 2.54
C ALA A 72 -10.16 -11.40 1.57
N GLN A 73 -11.05 -11.21 0.61
CA GLN A 73 -11.26 -12.09 -0.54
C GLN A 73 -10.90 -11.38 -1.84
N ARG A 74 -11.07 -10.07 -1.87
CA ARG A 74 -10.78 -9.22 -3.03
C ARG A 74 -9.93 -8.03 -2.63
N VAL A 75 -8.83 -7.85 -3.35
CA VAL A 75 -7.82 -6.83 -3.09
C VAL A 75 -7.65 -5.93 -4.30
N LEU A 76 -7.64 -4.62 -4.08
CA LEU A 76 -7.26 -3.62 -5.06
C LEU A 76 -5.89 -3.04 -4.69
N PHE A 77 -4.92 -3.16 -5.59
CA PHE A 77 -3.61 -2.53 -5.48
C PHE A 77 -3.52 -1.38 -6.47
N ILE A 78 -3.39 -0.16 -5.97
CA ILE A 78 -3.37 1.06 -6.78
C ILE A 78 -1.93 1.56 -6.92
N VAL A 79 -1.49 1.76 -8.15
CA VAL A 79 -0.20 2.32 -8.51
C VAL A 79 -0.35 3.62 -9.31
N ASP A 80 0.71 4.43 -9.35
CA ASP A 80 0.69 5.70 -10.06
C ASP A 80 0.74 5.52 -11.59
N ARG A 81 1.54 4.55 -12.08
CA ARG A 81 1.81 4.39 -13.53
C ARG A 81 1.68 2.94 -13.98
N ILE A 82 1.40 2.77 -15.27
CA ILE A 82 1.21 1.44 -15.86
C ILE A 82 2.51 0.60 -15.88
N GLU A 83 3.66 1.25 -15.99
CA GLU A 83 4.96 0.58 -15.91
C GLU A 83 5.16 -0.05 -14.52
N LEU A 84 4.77 0.66 -13.45
CA LEU A 84 4.78 0.13 -12.09
C LEU A 84 3.80 -1.03 -11.92
N ALA A 85 2.63 -0.97 -12.57
CA ALA A 85 1.69 -2.09 -12.56
C ALA A 85 2.30 -3.36 -13.15
N LYS A 86 3.04 -3.24 -14.26
CA LYS A 86 3.73 -4.39 -14.89
C LYS A 86 4.83 -4.96 -13.98
N GLN A 87 5.67 -4.09 -13.42
CA GLN A 87 6.71 -4.49 -12.48
C GLN A 87 6.13 -5.17 -11.23
N THR A 88 5.05 -4.61 -10.67
CA THR A 88 4.32 -5.21 -9.55
C THR A 88 3.82 -6.62 -9.88
N MET A 89 3.33 -6.84 -11.11
CA MET A 89 2.83 -8.13 -11.55
C MET A 89 3.93 -9.21 -11.61
N GLU A 90 5.20 -8.85 -11.82
CA GLU A 90 6.31 -9.80 -11.78
C GLU A 90 6.47 -10.39 -10.37
N GLU A 91 6.44 -9.55 -9.32
CA GLU A 91 6.52 -10.00 -7.93
C GLU A 91 5.23 -10.68 -7.46
N PHE A 92 4.07 -10.12 -7.81
CA PHE A 92 2.75 -10.69 -7.44
C PHE A 92 2.51 -12.03 -8.14
N GLY A 93 2.98 -12.20 -9.38
CA GLY A 93 2.91 -13.46 -10.11
C GLY A 93 3.70 -14.60 -9.46
N VAL A 94 4.67 -14.30 -8.60
CA VAL A 94 5.39 -15.29 -7.80
C VAL A 94 4.66 -15.58 -6.50
N ILE A 95 4.41 -14.56 -5.68
CA ILE A 95 3.92 -14.71 -4.30
C ILE A 95 2.41 -14.92 -4.24
N LEU A 96 1.65 -14.27 -5.15
CA LEU A 96 0.19 -14.26 -5.16
C LEU A 96 -0.40 -15.05 -6.34
N ARG A 97 0.39 -15.90 -7.00
CA ARG A 97 -0.03 -16.64 -8.21
C ARG A 97 -1.34 -17.42 -8.04
N ASP A 98 -1.53 -18.02 -6.86
CA ASP A 98 -2.72 -18.84 -6.56
C ASP A 98 -3.99 -18.01 -6.38
N TYR A 99 -3.85 -16.68 -6.30
CA TYR A 99 -4.94 -15.70 -6.18
C TYR A 99 -5.25 -14.97 -7.49
N GLY A 100 -4.58 -15.37 -8.58
CA GLY A 100 -4.82 -14.91 -9.95
C GLY A 100 -4.68 -13.39 -10.12
N PRO A 101 -3.53 -12.75 -9.77
CA PRO A 101 -3.39 -11.32 -9.92
C PRO A 101 -3.55 -10.87 -11.37
N VAL A 102 -4.27 -9.77 -11.59
CA VAL A 102 -4.54 -9.22 -12.93
C VAL A 102 -4.34 -7.71 -12.97
N ILE A 103 -3.96 -7.18 -14.15
CA ILE A 103 -3.97 -5.74 -14.40
C ILE A 103 -5.36 -5.32 -14.86
N TYR A 104 -6.04 -4.45 -14.12
CA TYR A 104 -7.38 -3.97 -14.39
C TYR A 104 -7.60 -3.52 -15.84
N LYS A 105 -6.69 -2.71 -16.38
CA LYS A 105 -6.77 -2.18 -17.75
C LYS A 105 -6.90 -3.30 -18.81
N ASN A 106 -6.27 -4.44 -18.57
CA ASN A 106 -6.30 -5.60 -19.47
C ASN A 106 -7.53 -6.48 -19.18
N ALA A 107 -7.70 -6.87 -17.91
CA ALA A 107 -8.72 -7.79 -17.46
C ALA A 107 -10.16 -7.27 -17.64
N ARG A 108 -10.37 -5.94 -17.61
CA ARG A 108 -11.70 -5.36 -17.84
C ARG A 108 -12.31 -5.67 -19.21
N LYS A 109 -11.50 -6.09 -20.18
CA LYS A 109 -11.96 -6.57 -21.49
C LYS A 109 -12.43 -8.02 -21.45
N HIS A 110 -12.12 -8.71 -20.37
CA HIS A 110 -12.42 -10.11 -20.12
C HIS A 110 -13.08 -10.26 -18.75
N PRO A 111 -14.41 -10.00 -18.63
CA PRO A 111 -15.09 -9.94 -17.34
C PRO A 111 -14.91 -11.19 -16.47
N ALA A 112 -14.81 -12.38 -17.07
CA ALA A 112 -14.57 -13.62 -16.34
C ALA A 112 -13.20 -13.64 -15.63
N GLU A 113 -12.16 -13.09 -16.26
CA GLU A 113 -10.84 -12.97 -15.67
C GLU A 113 -10.85 -11.99 -14.49
N LEU A 114 -11.49 -10.83 -14.67
CA LEU A 114 -11.60 -9.84 -13.60
C LEU A 114 -12.41 -10.37 -12.41
N LEU A 115 -13.50 -11.10 -12.67
CA LEU A 115 -14.34 -11.69 -11.62
C LEU A 115 -13.66 -12.86 -10.92
N GLY A 116 -12.81 -13.61 -11.62
CA GLY A 116 -12.07 -14.76 -11.07
C GLY A 116 -10.83 -14.36 -10.27
N SER A 117 -10.36 -13.12 -10.39
CA SER A 117 -9.18 -12.63 -9.69
C SER A 117 -9.48 -12.20 -8.26
N SER A 118 -8.65 -12.63 -7.32
CA SER A 118 -8.65 -12.08 -5.96
C SER A 118 -7.80 -10.82 -5.81
N VAL A 119 -6.89 -10.54 -6.75
CA VAL A 119 -5.97 -9.40 -6.68
C VAL A 119 -5.98 -8.61 -7.98
N VAL A 120 -6.46 -7.38 -7.91
CA VAL A 120 -6.55 -6.46 -9.05
C VAL A 120 -5.54 -5.34 -8.89
N VAL A 121 -4.61 -5.22 -9.83
CA VAL A 121 -3.65 -4.11 -9.91
C VAL A 121 -4.19 -3.06 -10.88
N ALA A 122 -4.36 -1.83 -10.43
CA ALA A 122 -4.91 -0.75 -11.22
C ALA A 122 -4.06 0.53 -11.12
N THR A 123 -4.02 1.31 -12.19
CA THR A 123 -3.57 2.69 -12.06
C THR A 123 -4.74 3.57 -11.63
N ILE A 124 -4.45 4.61 -10.84
CA ILE A 124 -5.50 5.55 -10.43
C ILE A 124 -6.20 6.17 -11.64
N GLN A 125 -5.45 6.48 -12.70
CA GLN A 125 -6.01 7.03 -13.94
C GLN A 125 -6.99 6.06 -14.60
N SER A 126 -6.69 4.74 -14.61
CA SER A 126 -7.58 3.75 -15.22
C SER A 126 -8.91 3.61 -14.50
N LEU A 127 -8.93 3.83 -13.19
CA LEU A 127 -10.14 3.85 -12.36
C LEU A 127 -10.95 5.14 -12.58
N MET A 128 -10.25 6.28 -12.75
CA MET A 128 -10.87 7.60 -12.86
C MET A 128 -11.52 7.88 -14.21
N VAL A 129 -11.03 7.27 -15.30
CA VAL A 129 -11.62 7.48 -16.64
C VAL A 129 -13.12 7.24 -16.60
N ASP A 130 -13.92 8.26 -16.95
CA ASP A 130 -15.39 8.21 -16.93
C ASP A 130 -16.00 7.71 -15.61
N LYS A 131 -15.29 7.90 -14.50
CA LYS A 131 -15.65 7.37 -13.16
C LYS A 131 -15.93 5.86 -13.17
N ARG A 132 -15.09 5.10 -13.87
CA ARG A 132 -15.24 3.64 -14.02
C ARG A 132 -15.35 2.92 -12.71
N PHE A 133 -14.62 3.35 -11.68
CA PHE A 133 -14.70 2.75 -10.35
C PHE A 133 -16.13 2.71 -9.81
N ARG A 134 -16.99 3.70 -10.12
CA ARG A 134 -18.41 3.71 -9.74
C ARG A 134 -19.32 2.88 -10.65
N LYS A 135 -18.91 2.71 -11.91
CA LYS A 135 -19.71 1.98 -12.90
C LYS A 135 -19.48 0.48 -12.86
N GLU A 136 -18.25 0.07 -12.54
CA GLU A 136 -17.82 -1.33 -12.64
C GLU A 136 -17.72 -2.01 -11.27
N PHE A 137 -17.70 -1.26 -10.17
CA PHE A 137 -17.56 -1.79 -8.82
C PHE A 137 -18.60 -1.21 -7.85
N THR A 138 -18.92 -1.99 -6.81
CA THR A 138 -19.64 -1.49 -5.65
C THR A 138 -18.64 -0.95 -4.61
N PRO A 139 -19.08 -0.12 -3.63
CA PRO A 139 -18.21 0.34 -2.54
C PRO A 139 -17.58 -0.80 -1.72
N PHE A 140 -18.23 -1.96 -1.66
CA PHE A 140 -17.81 -3.14 -0.89
C PHE A 140 -17.16 -4.22 -1.76
N HIS A 141 -16.80 -3.90 -3.02
CA HIS A 141 -16.24 -4.89 -3.95
C HIS A 141 -14.86 -5.38 -3.52
N PHE A 142 -14.06 -4.51 -2.92
CA PHE A 142 -12.73 -4.84 -2.41
C PHE A 142 -12.70 -4.73 -0.88
N ASP A 143 -12.22 -5.79 -0.23
CA ASP A 143 -12.07 -5.87 1.22
C ASP A 143 -10.80 -5.17 1.70
N LEU A 144 -9.78 -5.13 0.82
CA LEU A 144 -8.49 -4.48 1.05
C LEU A 144 -8.13 -3.59 -0.14
N VAL A 145 -7.77 -2.35 0.13
CA VAL A 145 -7.27 -1.38 -0.86
C VAL A 145 -5.88 -0.93 -0.43
N ILE A 146 -4.88 -1.25 -1.22
CA ILE A 146 -3.50 -0.80 -0.99
C ILE A 146 -3.18 0.27 -2.03
N ASN A 147 -2.62 1.38 -1.56
CA ASN A 147 -2.29 2.51 -2.39
C ASN A 147 -0.78 2.80 -2.32
N ASP A 148 -0.07 2.46 -3.38
CA ASP A 148 1.34 2.81 -3.52
C ASP A 148 1.48 4.29 -3.88
N GLU A 149 2.49 4.95 -3.34
CA GLU A 149 2.68 6.41 -3.42
C GLU A 149 1.42 7.18 -2.95
N ALA A 150 0.90 6.79 -1.78
CA ALA A 150 -0.36 7.26 -1.22
C ALA A 150 -0.49 8.79 -1.19
N HIS A 151 0.62 9.51 -0.98
CA HIS A 151 0.65 10.97 -1.00
C HIS A 151 0.25 11.60 -2.35
N ARG A 152 0.29 10.85 -3.46
CA ARG A 152 -0.12 11.33 -4.78
C ARG A 152 -1.59 11.08 -5.10
N SER A 153 -2.11 9.97 -4.60
CA SER A 153 -3.45 9.47 -5.00
C SER A 153 -4.58 9.96 -4.11
N ILE A 154 -4.28 10.62 -3.00
CA ILE A 154 -5.32 11.11 -2.06
C ILE A 154 -5.74 12.56 -2.28
N TYR A 155 -5.34 13.16 -3.41
CA TYR A 155 -5.69 14.54 -3.77
C TYR A 155 -6.58 14.62 -4.99
N GLY A 156 -7.34 15.72 -5.05
CA GLY A 156 -8.25 15.99 -6.15
C GLY A 156 -9.22 14.84 -6.38
N ASP A 157 -9.48 14.58 -7.63
CA ASP A 157 -10.44 13.56 -8.05
C ASP A 157 -9.98 12.13 -7.70
N SER A 158 -8.67 11.89 -7.60
CA SER A 158 -8.11 10.58 -7.23
C SER A 158 -8.54 10.13 -5.83
N ARG A 159 -8.68 11.08 -4.91
CA ARG A 159 -9.18 10.83 -3.56
C ARG A 159 -10.58 10.22 -3.58
N GLU A 160 -11.43 10.67 -4.49
CA GLU A 160 -12.79 10.15 -4.66
C GLU A 160 -12.79 8.64 -4.91
N ALA A 161 -11.90 8.16 -5.79
CA ALA A 161 -11.80 6.73 -6.09
C ALA A 161 -11.31 5.90 -4.88
N VAL A 162 -10.31 6.39 -4.14
CA VAL A 162 -9.81 5.66 -2.96
C VAL A 162 -10.83 5.68 -1.82
N GLN A 163 -11.55 6.78 -1.63
CA GLN A 163 -12.62 6.90 -0.61
C GLN A 163 -13.86 6.09 -0.93
N PHE A 164 -14.15 5.86 -2.21
CA PHE A 164 -15.32 5.11 -2.64
C PHE A 164 -15.35 3.69 -2.07
N PHE A 165 -14.22 3.00 -2.07
CA PHE A 165 -14.15 1.65 -1.54
C PHE A 165 -14.13 1.66 -0.01
N GLN A 166 -14.96 0.81 0.61
CA GLN A 166 -15.16 0.77 2.07
C GLN A 166 -14.28 -0.28 2.79
N GLY A 167 -13.47 -1.03 2.06
CA GLY A 167 -12.52 -1.99 2.64
C GLY A 167 -11.42 -1.36 3.49
N THR A 168 -10.64 -2.21 4.14
CA THR A 168 -9.41 -1.80 4.83
C THR A 168 -8.47 -1.08 3.87
N LYS A 169 -7.85 0.02 4.31
CA LYS A 169 -6.97 0.84 3.49
C LYS A 169 -5.55 0.84 4.02
N ILE A 170 -4.59 0.59 3.15
CA ILE A 170 -3.16 0.69 3.46
C ILE A 170 -2.52 1.63 2.47
N GLY A 171 -1.90 2.70 2.96
CA GLY A 171 -1.11 3.62 2.15
C GLY A 171 0.38 3.34 2.33
N LEU A 172 1.14 3.38 1.23
CA LEU A 172 2.59 3.40 1.26
C LEU A 172 3.10 4.74 0.74
N THR A 173 4.11 5.27 1.39
CA THR A 173 4.74 6.54 1.00
C THR A 173 6.22 6.54 1.30
N ALA A 174 7.01 7.22 0.47
CA ALA A 174 8.46 7.37 0.63
C ALA A 174 8.84 8.74 1.24
N THR A 175 8.05 9.30 2.12
CA THR A 175 8.25 10.67 2.59
C THR A 175 9.35 10.81 3.65
N PRO A 176 10.31 11.74 3.49
CA PRO A 176 11.35 11.97 4.47
C PRO A 176 10.84 12.60 5.76
N LYS A 177 11.24 12.07 6.90
CA LYS A 177 11.02 12.60 8.27
C LYS A 177 11.32 14.09 8.45
N ALA A 178 12.29 14.61 7.70
CA ALA A 178 12.83 15.96 7.92
C ALA A 178 11.83 17.09 7.65
N TYR A 179 10.82 16.84 6.82
CA TYR A 179 9.88 17.87 6.40
C TYR A 179 8.81 18.21 7.44
N LEU A 180 8.38 17.27 8.27
CA LEU A 180 7.28 17.50 9.20
C LEU A 180 7.67 18.11 10.54
N LYS A 181 8.89 17.82 11.03
CA LYS A 181 9.31 18.29 12.37
C LYS A 181 9.63 19.79 12.46
N ASN A 182 9.90 20.46 11.34
CA ASN A 182 10.36 21.85 11.31
C ASN A 182 9.40 22.84 10.61
N ILE A 183 8.20 22.41 10.28
CA ILE A 183 7.25 23.25 9.56
C ILE A 183 6.12 23.68 10.49
N ASP A 184 6.20 24.91 10.98
CA ASP A 184 5.09 25.60 11.62
C ASP A 184 4.03 25.90 10.54
N THR A 185 3.04 25.00 10.40
CA THR A 185 2.00 25.08 9.39
C THR A 185 1.09 26.32 9.56
N GLY A 186 1.17 27.03 10.68
CA GLY A 186 0.40 28.26 10.95
C GLY A 186 0.95 29.50 10.24
N LYS A 187 2.25 29.48 9.85
CA LYS A 187 2.95 30.64 9.28
C LYS A 187 3.22 30.57 7.77
N LEU A 188 2.78 29.50 7.10
CA LEU A 188 3.09 29.28 5.70
C LEU A 188 2.13 30.03 4.78
N VAL A 189 2.66 30.98 4.02
CA VAL A 189 1.94 31.69 2.95
C VAL A 189 1.52 30.69 1.87
N LYS A 190 0.31 30.83 1.33
CA LYS A 190 -0.37 29.89 0.41
C LYS A 190 0.42 29.51 -0.86
N GLU A 191 1.50 30.21 -1.17
CA GLU A 191 2.27 30.13 -2.43
C GLU A 191 3.63 29.42 -2.30
N ASN A 192 4.00 28.90 -1.10
CA ASN A 192 5.27 28.23 -0.94
C ASN A 192 5.15 26.73 -1.26
N PRO A 193 5.92 26.17 -2.25
CA PRO A 193 5.91 24.74 -2.57
C PRO A 193 6.10 23.83 -1.37
N LYS A 194 6.96 24.19 -0.44
CA LYS A 194 7.18 23.45 0.81
C LYS A 194 5.95 23.41 1.72
N ALA A 195 5.15 24.47 1.72
CA ALA A 195 3.90 24.54 2.46
C ALA A 195 2.84 23.59 1.87
N LEU A 196 2.80 23.49 0.55
CA LEU A 196 1.91 22.60 -0.17
C LEU A 196 2.27 21.14 0.14
N GLU A 197 3.56 20.78 0.05
CA GLU A 197 4.03 19.43 0.40
C GLU A 197 3.73 19.06 1.86
N ALA A 198 3.95 19.98 2.80
CA ALA A 198 3.64 19.75 4.21
C ALA A 198 2.14 19.52 4.48
N ARG A 199 1.28 20.27 3.77
CA ARG A 199 -0.17 20.03 3.82
C ARG A 199 -0.53 18.68 3.23
N GLN A 200 0.04 18.37 2.09
CA GLN A 200 -0.19 17.10 1.44
C GLN A 200 0.18 15.93 2.34
N LEU A 201 1.29 16.00 3.02
CA LEU A 201 1.72 15.00 3.98
C LEU A 201 0.77 14.88 5.17
N ARG A 202 0.43 15.99 5.82
CA ARG A 202 -0.51 15.99 6.93
C ARG A 202 -1.86 15.40 6.52
N ASP A 203 -2.35 15.74 5.32
CA ASP A 203 -3.59 15.20 4.79
C ASP A 203 -3.48 13.71 4.51
N THR A 204 -2.29 13.21 4.12
CA THR A 204 -2.02 11.77 3.95
C THR A 204 -2.14 11.03 5.27
N TYR A 205 -1.51 11.52 6.33
CA TYR A 205 -1.64 10.93 7.67
C TYR A 205 -3.08 10.87 8.12
N ASN A 206 -3.79 12.00 8.04
CA ASN A 206 -5.20 12.10 8.43
C ASN A 206 -6.08 11.15 7.62
N PHE A 207 -5.82 11.00 6.32
CA PHE A 207 -6.58 10.09 5.45
C PHE A 207 -6.47 8.63 5.88
N PHE A 208 -5.28 8.22 6.37
CA PHE A 208 -5.03 6.87 6.86
C PHE A 208 -5.18 6.73 8.38
N GLY A 209 -5.82 7.69 9.04
CA GLY A 209 -6.11 7.64 10.48
C GLY A 209 -4.86 7.62 11.36
N CYS A 210 -3.81 8.33 10.92
CA CYS A 210 -2.56 8.49 11.64
C CYS A 210 -2.38 9.94 12.07
N GLU A 211 -1.75 10.16 13.23
CA GLU A 211 -1.30 11.49 13.62
C GLU A 211 -0.14 11.94 12.72
N PRO A 212 -0.03 13.25 12.42
CA PRO A 212 1.05 13.77 11.59
C PRO A 212 2.43 13.41 12.14
N GLY A 213 3.21 12.67 11.37
CA GLY A 213 4.53 12.19 11.75
C GLY A 213 4.54 10.86 12.51
N GLU A 214 3.39 10.25 12.75
CA GLU A 214 3.24 8.96 13.44
C GLU A 214 2.55 7.92 12.54
N PRO A 215 3.24 7.38 11.52
CA PRO A 215 2.69 6.32 10.68
C PRO A 215 2.53 5.01 11.46
N THR A 216 1.79 4.07 10.90
CA THR A 216 1.66 2.72 11.46
C THR A 216 3.02 2.02 11.58
N SER A 217 3.87 2.17 10.57
CA SER A 217 5.25 1.70 10.59
C SER A 217 6.13 2.63 9.76
N ARG A 218 7.42 2.72 10.14
CA ARG A 218 8.40 3.57 9.47
C ARG A 218 9.72 2.85 9.29
N TYR A 219 10.26 2.98 8.08
CA TYR A 219 11.61 2.59 7.72
C TYR A 219 12.14 3.60 6.69
N ASP A 220 12.70 4.69 7.18
CA ASP A 220 13.17 5.78 6.33
C ASP A 220 14.59 5.55 5.77
N ILE A 221 15.07 6.49 4.96
CA ILE A 221 16.40 6.38 4.34
C ILE A 221 17.53 6.36 5.38
N ILE A 222 17.34 7.01 6.54
CA ILE A 222 18.33 7.04 7.62
C ILE A 222 18.38 5.66 8.29
N ASP A 223 17.23 5.05 8.51
CA ASP A 223 17.11 3.71 9.04
C ASP A 223 17.77 2.71 8.06
N ALA A 224 17.47 2.83 6.76
CA ALA A 224 18.00 1.96 5.71
C ALA A 224 19.54 2.06 5.53
N VAL A 225 20.12 3.23 5.75
CA VAL A 225 21.59 3.44 5.69
C VAL A 225 22.28 2.91 6.94
N LYS A 226 21.62 2.93 8.09
CA LYS A 226 22.19 2.46 9.37
C LYS A 226 21.99 0.98 9.63
N ASP A 227 21.06 0.35 8.92
CA ASP A 227 20.72 -1.05 9.08
C ASP A 227 21.83 -1.92 8.46
N PRO A 228 22.53 -2.77 9.26
CA PRO A 228 23.58 -3.67 8.76
C PRO A 228 23.10 -4.64 7.68
N ASP A 229 21.81 -4.99 7.73
CA ASP A 229 21.15 -5.87 6.75
C ASP A 229 20.27 -5.06 5.76
N GLY A 230 20.46 -3.74 5.75
CA GLY A 230 19.68 -2.80 4.97
C GLY A 230 19.96 -2.86 3.46
N PRO A 231 19.07 -2.30 2.63
CA PRO A 231 19.18 -2.37 1.17
C PRO A 231 20.31 -1.51 0.59
N TYR A 232 20.90 -0.60 1.37
CA TYR A 232 21.91 0.36 0.91
C TYR A 232 23.34 0.07 1.38
N LEU A 233 23.55 -0.99 2.13
CA LEU A 233 24.88 -1.49 2.47
C LEU A 233 25.26 -2.59 1.48
N CYS A 234 25.83 -2.19 0.36
CA CYS A 234 26.57 -3.05 -0.57
C CYS A 234 28.04 -2.73 -0.48
#